data_eda6ff9da3fab4cdc53c77f23e5710fd
#
_entry.id   eda6ff9da3fab4cdc53c77f23e5710fd
#
_cell.length_a   1.000
_cell.length_b   1.000
_cell.length_c   1.000
_cell.angle_alpha   90.00
_cell.angle_beta   90.00
_cell.angle_gamma   90.00
#
_symmetry.space_group_name_H-M   'P 1'
#
loop_
_entity.id
_entity.type
_entity.pdbx_description
1 polymer ?
#
loop_
_entity_poly.entity_id
_entity_poly.type
_entity_poly.pdbx_seq_one_letter_code
_entity_poly.pdbx_strand_id
1 'polypeptide(L)'
;MITKRPGEQELALLTWLAEHPAITVGEVAELYGAPRALARSTVLTMMDRLRKKGHLSRRRVQGVFRYSTGAGPEDLLKDAVGTFVSRTLGGSVSPFVAYLSDEAEVTPEHLAELEDLVARLQTRARRSS
;
A
#
# COMPACT_ATOMS: atom_id res chain seq x y z
N MET A 1 2.43 9.19 -14.14
CA MET A 1 2.23 10.06 -12.97
C MET A 1 0.99 9.63 -12.20
N ILE A 2 1.11 9.54 -10.90
CA ILE A 2 -0.02 9.16 -10.05
C ILE A 2 -0.87 10.40 -9.83
N THR A 3 -2.13 10.37 -10.31
CA THR A 3 -3.02 11.52 -10.28
C THR A 3 -4.04 11.47 -9.14
N LYS A 4 -4.36 10.28 -8.64
CA LYS A 4 -5.31 10.09 -7.55
C LYS A 4 -4.85 8.96 -6.64
N ARG A 5 -5.18 9.09 -5.37
CA ARG A 5 -4.90 8.04 -4.40
C ARG A 5 -5.92 6.92 -4.55
N PRO A 6 -5.51 5.66 -4.39
CA PRO A 6 -6.46 4.55 -4.41
C PRO A 6 -7.34 4.57 -3.17
N GLY A 7 -8.56 4.05 -3.31
CA GLY A 7 -9.42 3.78 -2.17
C GLY A 7 -8.85 2.64 -1.32
N GLU A 8 -9.48 2.38 -0.18
CA GLU A 8 -8.99 1.36 0.76
C GLU A 8 -8.93 -0.03 0.13
N GLN A 9 -10.00 -0.44 -0.54
CA GLN A 9 -10.04 -1.75 -1.22
C GLN A 9 -9.09 -1.80 -2.40
N GLU A 10 -8.97 -0.70 -3.12
CA GLU A 10 -8.04 -0.57 -4.24
C GLU A 10 -6.59 -0.65 -3.76
N LEU A 11 -6.29 -0.05 -2.62
CA LEU A 11 -4.95 -0.10 -2.05
C LEU A 11 -4.58 -1.53 -1.64
N ALA A 12 -5.50 -2.27 -1.06
CA ALA A 12 -5.27 -3.67 -0.70
C ALA A 12 -4.94 -4.50 -1.93
N LEU A 13 -5.72 -4.32 -3.01
CA LEU A 13 -5.45 -5.01 -4.28
C LEU A 13 -4.11 -4.59 -4.86
N LEU A 14 -3.82 -3.29 -4.86
CA LEU A 14 -2.59 -2.77 -5.43
C LEU A 14 -1.35 -3.31 -4.68
N THR A 15 -1.42 -3.39 -3.36
CA THR A 15 -0.35 -3.97 -2.55
C THR A 15 -0.11 -5.44 -2.92
N TRP A 16 -1.20 -6.20 -3.10
CA TRP A 16 -1.10 -7.59 -3.52
C TRP A 16 -0.49 -7.71 -4.92
N LEU A 17 -0.93 -6.84 -5.85
CA LEU A 17 -0.44 -6.84 -7.23
C LEU A 17 1.06 -6.52 -7.32
N ALA A 18 1.56 -5.70 -6.43
CA ALA A 18 2.99 -5.35 -6.40
C ALA A 18 3.87 -6.58 -6.15
N GLU A 19 3.34 -7.59 -5.49
CA GLU A 19 4.04 -8.84 -5.23
C GLU A 19 3.81 -9.90 -6.33
N HIS A 20 2.97 -9.58 -7.32
CA HIS A 20 2.62 -10.50 -8.40
C HIS A 20 2.76 -9.81 -9.75
N PRO A 21 3.98 -9.45 -10.16
CA PRO A 21 4.18 -8.70 -11.40
C PRO A 21 3.78 -9.47 -12.65
N ALA A 22 3.37 -8.72 -13.67
CA ALA A 22 3.00 -9.25 -14.97
C ALA A 22 1.86 -10.27 -14.91
N ILE A 23 0.83 -9.97 -14.13
CA ILE A 23 -0.30 -10.87 -13.88
C ILE A 23 -1.50 -10.52 -14.76
N THR A 24 -2.27 -11.53 -15.16
CA THR A 24 -3.50 -11.33 -15.95
C THR A 24 -4.71 -11.10 -15.06
N VAL A 25 -5.78 -10.49 -15.61
CA VAL A 25 -7.04 -10.32 -14.87
C VAL A 25 -7.60 -11.65 -14.40
N GLY A 26 -7.51 -12.69 -15.25
CA GLY A 26 -7.98 -14.02 -14.88
C GLY A 26 -7.26 -14.58 -13.66
N GLU A 27 -5.95 -14.41 -13.62
CA GLU A 27 -5.14 -14.86 -12.49
C GLU A 27 -5.48 -14.08 -11.22
N VAL A 28 -5.70 -12.76 -11.34
CA VAL A 28 -6.10 -11.94 -10.19
C VAL A 28 -7.48 -12.38 -9.68
N ALA A 29 -8.41 -12.62 -10.59
CA ALA A 29 -9.75 -13.07 -10.21
C ALA A 29 -9.71 -14.39 -9.45
N GLU A 30 -8.84 -15.30 -9.88
CA GLU A 30 -8.69 -16.62 -9.25
C GLU A 30 -7.94 -16.57 -7.93
N LEU A 31 -6.80 -15.89 -7.91
CA LEU A 31 -5.89 -15.90 -6.76
C LEU A 31 -6.26 -14.87 -5.69
N TYR A 32 -6.73 -13.70 -6.11
CA TYR A 32 -7.11 -12.63 -5.19
C TYR A 32 -8.61 -12.55 -4.96
N GLY A 33 -9.38 -12.60 -6.05
CA GLY A 33 -10.82 -12.37 -5.99
C GLY A 33 -11.60 -13.50 -5.36
N ALA A 34 -11.39 -14.73 -5.83
CA ALA A 34 -12.15 -15.90 -5.37
C ALA A 34 -12.07 -16.09 -3.85
N PRO A 35 -10.87 -16.05 -3.21
CA PRO A 35 -10.80 -16.17 -1.75
C PRO A 35 -11.53 -15.07 -0.99
N ARG A 36 -11.78 -13.93 -1.63
CA ARG A 36 -12.44 -12.77 -1.02
C ARG A 36 -13.89 -12.61 -1.48
N ALA A 37 -14.41 -13.61 -2.19
CA ALA A 37 -15.76 -13.60 -2.73
C ALA A 37 -16.01 -12.40 -3.67
N LEU A 38 -15.00 -11.98 -4.41
CA LEU A 38 -15.11 -10.93 -5.42
C LEU A 38 -15.33 -11.54 -6.79
N ALA A 39 -16.34 -11.05 -7.51
CA ALA A 39 -16.60 -11.48 -8.88
C ALA A 39 -15.47 -10.99 -9.81
N ARG A 40 -15.26 -11.72 -10.90
CA ARG A 40 -14.26 -11.34 -11.90
C ARG A 40 -14.50 -9.91 -12.43
N SER A 41 -15.78 -9.56 -12.66
CA SER A 41 -16.13 -8.22 -13.12
C SER A 41 -15.75 -7.13 -12.11
N THR A 42 -15.89 -7.42 -10.82
CA THR A 42 -15.50 -6.50 -9.76
C THR A 42 -13.97 -6.30 -9.77
N VAL A 43 -13.23 -7.39 -9.87
CA VAL A 43 -11.76 -7.34 -9.96
C VAL A 43 -11.33 -6.52 -11.18
N LEU A 44 -11.93 -6.78 -12.34
CA LEU A 44 -11.61 -6.05 -13.56
C LEU A 44 -11.88 -4.55 -13.38
N THR A 45 -13.03 -4.19 -12.79
CA THR A 45 -13.37 -2.80 -12.54
C THR A 45 -12.34 -2.11 -11.62
N MET A 46 -11.94 -2.80 -10.57
CA MET A 46 -10.93 -2.27 -9.65
C MET A 46 -9.59 -2.06 -10.35
N MET A 47 -9.15 -3.02 -11.13
CA MET A 47 -7.90 -2.94 -11.88
C MET A 47 -7.94 -1.81 -12.91
N ASP A 48 -9.07 -1.66 -13.60
CA ASP A 48 -9.23 -0.59 -14.59
C ASP A 48 -9.18 0.79 -13.93
N ARG A 49 -9.79 0.94 -12.77
CA ARG A 49 -9.71 2.19 -12.00
C ARG A 49 -8.29 2.51 -11.58
N LEU A 50 -7.56 1.49 -11.08
CA LEU A 50 -6.17 1.67 -10.70
C LEU A 50 -5.30 2.06 -11.90
N ARG A 51 -5.55 1.48 -13.05
CA ARG A 51 -4.83 1.83 -14.28
C ARG A 51 -5.11 3.27 -14.69
N LYS A 52 -6.38 3.68 -14.66
CA LYS A 52 -6.76 5.04 -15.03
C LYS A 52 -6.21 6.09 -14.06
N LYS A 53 -6.05 5.72 -12.79
CA LYS A 53 -5.42 6.60 -11.79
C LYS A 53 -3.89 6.64 -11.88
N GLY A 54 -3.30 5.81 -12.74
CA GLY A 54 -1.85 5.80 -12.95
C GLY A 54 -1.08 4.83 -12.04
N HIS A 55 -1.77 3.99 -11.27
CA HIS A 55 -1.13 3.05 -10.36
C HIS A 55 -0.76 1.71 -11.00
N LEU A 56 -1.41 1.35 -12.09
CA LEU A 56 -1.13 0.13 -12.85
C LEU A 56 -0.78 0.48 -14.29
N SER A 57 0.10 -0.30 -14.85
CA SER A 57 0.35 -0.33 -16.29
C SER A 57 0.05 -1.73 -16.82
N ARG A 58 -0.16 -1.84 -18.11
CA ARG A 58 -0.40 -3.14 -18.73
C ARG A 58 0.35 -3.24 -20.04
N ARG A 59 0.76 -4.47 -20.37
CA ARG A 59 1.38 -4.78 -21.64
C ARG A 59 0.66 -5.98 -22.24
N ARG A 60 0.47 -5.95 -23.54
CA ARG A 60 -0.05 -7.13 -24.25
C ARG A 60 1.08 -8.10 -24.52
N VAL A 61 0.95 -9.31 -24.01
CA VAL A 61 1.90 -10.41 -24.22
C VAL A 61 1.12 -11.58 -24.78
N GLN A 62 1.43 -11.99 -26.00
CA GLN A 62 0.74 -13.08 -26.70
C GLN A 62 -0.78 -12.90 -26.69
N GLY A 63 -1.22 -11.66 -26.95
CA GLY A 63 -2.65 -11.35 -27.05
C GLY A 63 -3.37 -11.14 -25.74
N VAL A 64 -2.70 -11.24 -24.61
CA VAL A 64 -3.31 -11.10 -23.29
C VAL A 64 -2.65 -9.95 -22.54
N PHE A 65 -3.46 -9.11 -21.88
CA PHE A 65 -2.93 -8.03 -21.06
C PHE A 65 -2.37 -8.57 -19.75
N ARG A 66 -1.15 -8.15 -19.42
CA ARG A 66 -0.52 -8.42 -18.14
C ARG A 66 -0.28 -7.10 -17.44
N TYR A 67 -0.62 -7.06 -16.16
CA TYR A 67 -0.63 -5.85 -15.36
C TYR A 67 0.52 -5.84 -14.36
N SER A 68 1.10 -4.67 -14.14
CA SER A 68 2.20 -4.50 -13.18
C SER A 68 2.07 -3.13 -12.49
N THR A 69 2.53 -3.06 -11.25
CA THR A 69 2.59 -1.80 -10.52
C THR A 69 3.92 -1.11 -10.77
N GLY A 70 3.93 0.20 -10.61
CA GLY A 70 5.17 0.97 -10.73
C GLY A 70 5.91 1.13 -9.40
N ALA A 71 5.28 0.78 -8.28
CA ALA A 71 5.83 0.98 -6.94
C ALA A 71 5.79 -0.33 -6.15
N GLY A 72 6.71 -0.51 -5.21
CA GLY A 72 6.70 -1.64 -4.31
C GLY A 72 5.65 -1.50 -3.20
N PRO A 73 5.33 -2.61 -2.51
CA PRO A 73 4.32 -2.59 -1.46
C PRO A 73 4.63 -1.59 -0.34
N GLU A 74 5.89 -1.47 0.03
CA GLU A 74 6.30 -0.55 1.10
C GLU A 74 6.01 0.90 0.75
N ASP A 75 6.25 1.31 -0.50
CA ASP A 75 6.01 2.68 -0.94
C ASP A 75 4.53 3.01 -0.93
N LEU A 76 3.69 2.06 -1.34
CA LEU A 76 2.25 2.23 -1.35
C LEU A 76 1.70 2.38 0.07
N LEU A 77 2.16 1.55 1.00
CA LEU A 77 1.74 1.61 2.39
C LEU A 77 2.23 2.88 3.06
N LYS A 78 3.46 3.29 2.80
CA LYS A 78 4.01 4.53 3.32
C LYS A 78 3.18 5.74 2.89
N ASP A 79 2.77 5.78 1.63
CA ASP A 79 1.94 6.86 1.10
C ASP A 79 0.56 6.88 1.76
N ALA A 80 -0.05 5.71 1.96
CA ALA A 80 -1.33 5.58 2.63
C ALA A 80 -1.26 6.06 4.08
N VAL A 81 -0.20 5.70 4.79
CA VAL A 81 0.03 6.15 6.17
C VAL A 81 0.18 7.67 6.21
N GLY A 82 0.94 8.25 5.29
CA GLY A 82 1.11 9.70 5.21
C GLY A 82 -0.23 10.41 5.03
N THR A 83 -1.10 9.88 4.18
CA THR A 83 -2.43 10.44 3.97
C THR A 83 -3.28 10.32 5.23
N PHE A 84 -3.25 9.18 5.90
CA PHE A 84 -3.99 8.96 7.14
C PHE A 84 -3.57 9.96 8.22
N VAL A 85 -2.27 10.13 8.42
CA VAL A 85 -1.74 11.06 9.41
C VAL A 85 -2.19 12.49 9.11
N SER A 86 -2.08 12.91 7.85
CA SER A 86 -2.45 14.27 7.45
C SER A 86 -3.94 14.55 7.61
N ARG A 87 -4.78 13.61 7.18
CA ARG A 87 -6.24 13.82 7.16
C ARG A 87 -6.92 13.55 8.50
N THR A 88 -6.48 12.49 9.18
CA THR A 88 -7.20 11.98 10.36
C THR A 88 -6.62 12.52 11.64
N LEU A 89 -5.30 12.61 11.73
CA LEU A 89 -4.61 13.02 12.94
C LEU A 89 -4.14 14.47 12.90
N GLY A 90 -4.44 15.20 11.82
CA GLY A 90 -4.01 16.59 11.67
C GLY A 90 -2.49 16.77 11.69
N GLY A 91 -1.75 15.74 11.28
CA GLY A 91 -0.30 15.78 11.27
C GLY A 91 0.37 15.45 12.60
N SER A 92 -0.40 15.22 13.66
CA SER A 92 0.15 14.90 14.98
C SER A 92 0.52 13.43 15.10
N VAL A 93 1.64 13.13 15.73
CA VAL A 93 2.04 11.75 16.03
C VAL A 93 1.62 11.30 17.43
N SER A 94 1.09 12.21 18.24
CA SER A 94 0.72 11.91 19.62
C SER A 94 -0.28 10.76 19.75
N PRO A 95 -1.33 10.66 18.94
CA PRO A 95 -2.23 9.50 19.03
C PRO A 95 -1.54 8.18 18.75
N PHE A 96 -0.56 8.13 17.84
CA PHE A 96 0.23 6.94 17.61
C PHE A 96 1.06 6.55 18.82
N VAL A 97 1.68 7.55 19.46
CA VAL A 97 2.47 7.31 20.65
C VAL A 97 1.59 6.73 21.76
N ALA A 98 0.44 7.32 21.98
CA ALA A 98 -0.51 6.83 22.98
C ALA A 98 -0.95 5.41 22.70
N TYR A 99 -1.30 5.11 21.45
CA TYR A 99 -1.72 3.77 21.06
C TYR A 99 -0.62 2.73 21.29
N LEU A 100 0.60 3.03 20.87
CA LEU A 100 1.73 2.12 21.04
C LEU A 100 2.08 1.92 22.50
N SER A 101 1.89 2.97 23.34
CA SER A 101 2.20 2.89 24.76
C SER A 101 1.18 2.08 25.56
N ASP A 102 -0.10 2.20 25.19
CA ASP A 102 -1.19 1.72 26.07
C ASP A 102 -1.95 0.52 25.51
N GLU A 103 -2.09 0.41 24.18
CA GLU A 103 -3.02 -0.54 23.58
C GLU A 103 -2.35 -1.60 22.71
N ALA A 104 -1.29 -1.24 22.01
CA ALA A 104 -0.68 -2.14 21.03
C ALA A 104 0.09 -3.28 21.69
N GLU A 105 0.00 -4.47 21.10
CA GLU A 105 0.89 -5.58 21.46
C GLU A 105 2.20 -5.38 20.69
N VAL A 106 3.25 -5.06 21.43
CA VAL A 106 4.57 -4.81 20.81
C VAL A 106 5.46 -6.01 21.04
N THR A 107 5.83 -6.69 19.95
CA THR A 107 6.75 -7.81 20.01
C THR A 107 8.19 -7.33 20.17
N PRO A 108 9.14 -8.22 20.59
CA PRO A 108 10.56 -7.83 20.62
C PRO A 108 11.06 -7.33 19.27
N GLU A 109 10.58 -7.92 18.16
CA GLU A 109 10.95 -7.49 16.82
C GLU A 109 10.44 -6.08 16.51
N HIS A 110 9.20 -5.78 16.90
CA HIS A 110 8.64 -4.45 16.74
C HIS A 110 9.38 -3.43 17.60
N LEU A 111 9.76 -3.80 18.82
CA LEU A 111 10.52 -2.92 19.69
C LEU A 111 11.86 -2.56 19.06
N ALA A 112 12.56 -3.54 18.49
CA ALA A 112 13.82 -3.29 17.80
C ALA A 112 13.66 -2.31 16.64
N GLU A 113 12.57 -2.46 15.86
CA GLU A 113 12.28 -1.54 14.76
C GLU A 113 12.00 -0.12 15.26
N LEU A 114 11.25 0.00 16.38
CA LEU A 114 10.95 1.30 16.97
C LEU A 114 12.20 1.98 17.52
N GLU A 115 13.08 1.22 18.15
CA GLU A 115 14.37 1.75 18.63
C GLU A 115 15.24 2.24 17.48
N ASP A 116 15.29 1.49 16.39
CA ASP A 116 16.01 1.90 15.19
C ASP A 116 15.41 3.16 14.59
N LEU A 117 14.08 3.25 14.56
CA LEU A 117 13.38 4.44 14.08
C LEU A 117 13.79 5.68 14.90
N VAL A 118 13.77 5.56 16.23
CA VAL A 118 14.15 6.67 17.11
C VAL A 118 15.57 7.13 16.79
N ALA A 119 16.50 6.19 16.63
CA ALA A 119 17.88 6.51 16.29
C ALA A 119 18.00 7.27 14.97
N ARG A 120 17.24 6.82 13.96
CA ARG A 120 17.22 7.50 12.65
C ARG A 120 16.62 8.89 12.72
N LEU A 121 15.56 9.06 13.50
CA LEU A 121 14.92 10.38 13.69
C LEU A 121 15.86 11.35 14.41
N GLN A 122 16.60 10.87 15.39
CA GLN A 122 17.59 11.68 16.10
C GLN A 122 18.68 12.16 15.16
N THR A 123 19.15 11.28 14.26
CA THR A 123 20.15 11.63 13.25
C THR A 123 19.62 12.69 12.30
N ARG A 124 18.37 12.52 11.82
CA ARG A 124 17.73 13.49 10.95
C ARG A 124 17.58 14.87 11.61
N ALA A 125 17.15 14.88 12.88
CA ALA A 125 16.98 16.12 13.63
C ALA A 125 18.30 16.88 13.75
N ARG A 126 19.40 16.14 13.99
CA ARG A 126 20.73 16.77 14.08
C ARG A 126 21.17 17.37 12.75
N ARG A 127 20.84 16.74 11.62
CA ARG A 127 21.17 17.27 10.29
C ARG A 127 20.37 18.52 9.94
N SER A 128 19.18 18.65 10.50
CA SER A 128 18.28 19.76 10.20
C SER A 128 18.53 20.98 11.09
N SER A 129 19.38 20.86 12.10
CA SER A 129 19.69 21.92 13.04
C SER A 129 20.78 22.85 12.52
#